data_dd39854fbd777b7dd5e06f76dc27adde
#
_entry.id   dd39854fbd777b7dd5e06f76dc27adde
#
_cell.length_a   1.000
_cell.length_b   1.000
_cell.length_c   1.000
_cell.angle_alpha   90.00
_cell.angle_beta   90.00
_cell.angle_gamma   90.00
#
_symmetry.space_group_name_H-M   'P 1'
#
loop_
_entity.id
_entity.type
_entity.pdbx_description
1 polymer ?
#
loop_
_entity_poly.entity_id
_entity_poly.type
_entity_poly.pdbx_seq_one_letter_code
_entity_poly.pdbx_strand_id
1 'polypeptide(L)'
;MVMIKSLVFDKDGVLLDLIETWLPVMQGLAEYTLSLVPANAGRAVSRAMLLSSVGINDHTGRVDPNGLFARGSFFEIRAVWQTLLPAGMINLQEDETYRSEVKKIVRELGRGNAVAKGDLLTPLTQLSDAGFKLAVLTNDSEGSARQGLEEVGIAHLFEPIIGADSGHGGKPDPRGLLHCCALHGSAPAETLMI
;
A
#
# COMPACT_ATOMS: atom_id res chain seq x y z
N MET A 1 -17.15 -31.30 -2.29
CA MET A 1 -17.27 -29.83 -2.35
C MET A 1 -16.28 -29.28 -1.34
N VAL A 2 -15.32 -28.48 -1.76
CA VAL A 2 -14.35 -27.84 -0.84
C VAL A 2 -15.10 -26.72 -0.11
N MET A 3 -14.96 -26.69 1.21
CA MET A 3 -15.60 -25.67 2.05
C MET A 3 -14.55 -24.60 2.39
N ILE A 4 -14.83 -23.35 2.11
CA ILE A 4 -13.96 -22.23 2.47
C ILE A 4 -13.96 -22.06 4.00
N LYS A 5 -12.78 -21.89 4.57
CA LYS A 5 -12.55 -21.70 6.02
C LYS A 5 -11.78 -20.41 6.35
N SER A 6 -11.02 -19.91 5.36
CA SER A 6 -10.12 -18.77 5.52
C SER A 6 -10.38 -17.73 4.45
N LEU A 7 -10.41 -16.47 4.86
CA LEU A 7 -10.54 -15.31 3.99
C LEU A 7 -9.31 -14.41 4.20
N VAL A 8 -8.57 -14.17 3.14
CA VAL A 8 -7.40 -13.29 3.15
C VAL A 8 -7.74 -12.05 2.34
N PHE A 9 -7.71 -10.89 2.96
CA PHE A 9 -8.09 -9.63 2.32
C PHE A 9 -6.87 -8.84 1.89
N ASP A 10 -6.94 -8.24 0.70
CA ASP A 10 -6.08 -7.09 0.43
C ASP A 10 -6.54 -5.90 1.28
N LYS A 11 -5.65 -4.96 1.54
CA LYS A 11 -5.96 -3.77 2.34
C LYS A 11 -6.46 -2.63 1.46
N ASP A 12 -5.60 -2.15 0.56
CA ASP A 12 -5.85 -0.94 -0.21
C ASP A 12 -6.74 -1.22 -1.43
N GLY A 13 -7.85 -0.50 -1.53
CA GLY A 13 -8.86 -0.72 -2.57
C GLY A 13 -9.90 -1.80 -2.22
N VAL A 14 -9.69 -2.59 -1.16
CA VAL A 14 -10.62 -3.62 -0.67
C VAL A 14 -11.19 -3.24 0.71
N LEU A 15 -10.35 -3.10 1.72
CA LEU A 15 -10.74 -2.67 3.06
C LEU A 15 -10.68 -1.14 3.22
N LEU A 16 -9.62 -0.52 2.73
CA LEU A 16 -9.44 0.92 2.79
C LEU A 16 -9.59 1.55 1.41
N ASP A 17 -10.14 2.76 1.35
CA ASP A 17 -10.14 3.52 0.11
C ASP A 17 -8.71 3.95 -0.23
N LEU A 18 -8.21 3.44 -1.36
CA LEU A 18 -6.86 3.66 -1.83
C LEU A 18 -6.60 5.16 -2.08
N ILE A 19 -7.56 5.85 -2.72
CA ILE A 19 -7.36 7.22 -3.16
C ILE A 19 -7.37 8.15 -1.95
N GLU A 20 -8.40 8.07 -1.12
CA GLU A 20 -8.55 8.95 0.04
C GLU A 20 -7.42 8.73 1.05
N THR A 21 -6.98 7.48 1.22
CA THR A 21 -5.89 7.14 2.15
C THR A 21 -4.51 7.57 1.64
N TRP A 22 -4.20 7.31 0.36
CA TRP A 22 -2.83 7.39 -0.14
C TRP A 22 -2.53 8.58 -1.07
N LEU A 23 -3.54 9.23 -1.66
CA LEU A 23 -3.29 10.37 -2.56
C LEU A 23 -2.56 11.53 -1.87
N PRO A 24 -2.91 11.93 -0.63
CA PRO A 24 -2.16 12.98 0.08
C PRO A 24 -0.70 12.59 0.33
N VAL A 25 -0.45 11.33 0.66
CA VAL A 25 0.91 10.80 0.85
C VAL A 25 1.71 10.89 -0.45
N MET A 26 1.14 10.45 -1.57
CA MET A 26 1.81 10.50 -2.88
C MET A 26 2.12 11.92 -3.33
N GLN A 27 1.22 12.87 -3.06
CA GLN A 27 1.45 14.28 -3.33
C GLN A 27 2.61 14.83 -2.49
N GLY A 28 2.63 14.54 -1.19
CA GLY A 28 3.73 14.94 -0.32
C GLY A 28 5.08 14.32 -0.70
N LEU A 29 5.10 13.05 -1.11
CA LEU A 29 6.30 12.38 -1.61
C LEU A 29 6.80 13.01 -2.92
N ALA A 30 5.89 13.36 -3.83
CA ALA A 30 6.25 14.03 -5.08
C ALA A 30 6.81 15.44 -4.82
N GLU A 31 6.23 16.20 -3.89
CA GLU A 31 6.72 17.51 -3.49
C GLU A 31 8.11 17.42 -2.85
N TYR A 32 8.31 16.47 -1.93
CA TYR A 32 9.63 16.24 -1.34
C TYR A 32 10.66 15.86 -2.40
N THR A 33 10.34 14.90 -3.28
CA THR A 33 11.25 14.49 -4.36
C THR A 33 11.60 15.68 -5.27
N LEU A 34 10.62 16.52 -5.60
CA LEU A 34 10.81 17.73 -6.39
C LEU A 34 11.69 18.76 -5.69
N SER A 35 11.59 18.91 -4.37
CA SER A 35 12.41 19.84 -3.59
C SER A 35 13.92 19.55 -3.64
N LEU A 36 14.28 18.31 -3.99
CA LEU A 36 15.67 17.90 -4.16
C LEU A 36 16.23 18.24 -5.55
N VAL A 37 15.37 18.63 -6.52
CA VAL A 37 15.79 18.99 -7.86
C VAL A 37 16.35 20.41 -7.87
N PRO A 38 17.65 20.61 -8.23
CA PRO A 38 18.22 21.95 -8.29
C PRO A 38 17.49 22.83 -9.29
N ALA A 39 17.30 24.12 -8.94
CA ALA A 39 16.61 25.08 -9.80
C ALA A 39 17.28 25.28 -11.17
N ASN A 40 18.58 24.99 -11.28
CA ASN A 40 19.38 25.07 -12.51
C ASN A 40 19.53 23.71 -13.20
N ALA A 41 18.81 22.68 -12.78
CA ALA A 41 18.83 21.38 -13.44
C ALA A 41 18.30 21.55 -14.87
N GLY A 42 19.10 21.14 -15.87
CA GLY A 42 18.81 21.35 -17.29
C GLY A 42 17.54 20.67 -17.83
N ARG A 43 16.82 19.94 -16.99
CA ARG A 43 15.52 19.32 -17.28
C ARG A 43 14.48 19.80 -16.25
N ALA A 44 13.40 20.38 -16.75
CA ALA A 44 12.27 20.75 -15.90
C ALA A 44 11.51 19.48 -15.47
N VAL A 45 11.48 19.24 -14.16
CA VAL A 45 10.63 18.20 -13.53
C VAL A 45 9.53 18.93 -12.78
N SER A 46 8.31 18.42 -12.83
CA SER A 46 7.18 18.98 -12.06
C SER A 46 6.47 17.90 -11.25
N ARG A 47 5.73 18.33 -10.23
CA ARG A 47 4.89 17.41 -9.43
C ARG A 47 3.91 16.65 -10.34
N ALA A 48 3.28 17.35 -11.26
CA ALA A 48 2.35 16.72 -12.22
C ALA A 48 3.03 15.64 -13.08
N MET A 49 4.31 15.81 -13.47
CA MET A 49 5.06 14.78 -14.19
C MET A 49 5.34 13.55 -13.31
N LEU A 50 5.76 13.76 -12.07
CA LEU A 50 5.99 12.65 -11.13
C LEU A 50 4.70 11.87 -10.89
N LEU A 51 3.60 12.56 -10.57
CA LEU A 51 2.31 11.92 -10.29
C LEU A 51 1.72 11.24 -11.53
N SER A 52 1.77 11.87 -12.70
CA SER A 52 1.25 11.26 -13.93
C SER A 52 2.01 10.01 -14.35
N SER A 53 3.31 9.94 -14.09
CA SER A 53 4.14 8.77 -14.41
C SER A 53 3.75 7.50 -13.65
N VAL A 54 3.02 7.66 -12.55
CA VAL A 54 2.52 6.56 -11.73
C VAL A 54 1.00 6.39 -11.80
N GLY A 55 0.35 7.12 -12.71
CA GLY A 55 -1.09 6.98 -12.98
C GLY A 55 -1.98 7.91 -12.17
N ILE A 56 -1.46 9.00 -11.60
CA ILE A 56 -2.24 10.00 -10.86
C ILE A 56 -2.36 11.27 -11.69
N ASN A 57 -3.58 11.74 -11.94
CA ASN A 57 -3.83 13.06 -12.50
C ASN A 57 -3.83 14.10 -11.38
N ASP A 58 -2.80 14.95 -11.33
CA ASP A 58 -2.60 15.93 -10.26
C ASP A 58 -3.72 16.98 -10.16
N HIS A 59 -4.38 17.31 -11.29
CA HIS A 59 -5.42 18.34 -11.32
C HIS A 59 -6.80 17.81 -10.88
N THR A 60 -7.10 16.56 -11.18
CA THR A 60 -8.43 15.97 -10.96
C THR A 60 -8.47 14.97 -9.82
N GLY A 61 -7.31 14.55 -9.29
CA GLY A 61 -7.19 13.46 -8.33
C GLY A 61 -7.54 12.08 -8.91
N ARG A 62 -7.86 11.99 -10.20
CA ARG A 62 -8.19 10.69 -10.83
C ARG A 62 -6.97 9.79 -10.89
N VAL A 63 -7.21 8.51 -10.61
CA VAL A 63 -6.20 7.45 -10.61
C VAL A 63 -6.50 6.47 -11.74
N ASP A 64 -5.46 6.13 -12.51
CA ASP A 64 -5.53 5.02 -13.47
C ASP A 64 -5.46 3.70 -12.68
N PRO A 65 -6.49 2.84 -12.75
CA PRO A 65 -6.48 1.56 -12.04
C PRO A 65 -5.39 0.60 -12.52
N ASN A 66 -4.79 0.86 -13.69
CA ASN A 66 -3.65 0.11 -14.21
C ASN A 66 -2.30 0.79 -13.93
N GLY A 67 -2.30 1.98 -13.32
CA GLY A 67 -1.10 2.72 -12.96
C GLY A 67 -0.34 2.11 -11.79
N LEU A 68 0.93 2.49 -11.65
CA LEU A 68 1.78 1.99 -10.54
C LEU A 68 1.26 2.39 -9.15
N PHE A 69 0.61 3.54 -9.02
CA PHE A 69 0.00 3.93 -7.75
C PHE A 69 -1.05 2.92 -7.26
N ALA A 70 -1.85 2.38 -8.18
CA ALA A 70 -2.91 1.43 -7.83
C ALA A 70 -2.42 -0.02 -7.67
N ARG A 71 -1.31 -0.41 -8.30
CA ARG A 71 -0.90 -1.81 -8.42
C ARG A 71 0.53 -2.11 -8.02
N GLY A 72 1.37 -1.09 -7.98
CA GLY A 72 2.80 -1.21 -7.72
C GLY A 72 3.17 -1.03 -6.25
N SER A 73 4.45 -1.05 -6.01
CA SER A 73 5.09 -0.79 -4.73
C SER A 73 5.79 0.57 -4.74
N PHE A 74 6.07 1.13 -3.56
CA PHE A 74 6.91 2.33 -3.44
C PHE A 74 8.31 2.15 -4.07
N PHE A 75 8.81 0.92 -4.12
CA PHE A 75 10.07 0.62 -4.79
C PHE A 75 9.97 0.90 -6.30
N GLU A 76 8.92 0.40 -6.96
CA GLU A 76 8.69 0.60 -8.40
C GLU A 76 8.39 2.07 -8.72
N ILE A 77 7.60 2.75 -7.88
CA ILE A 77 7.33 4.18 -8.02
C ILE A 77 8.63 4.99 -8.01
N ARG A 78 9.53 4.74 -7.05
CA ARG A 78 10.83 5.40 -6.97
C ARG A 78 11.71 5.09 -8.18
N ALA A 79 11.67 3.86 -8.69
CA ALA A 79 12.41 3.50 -9.91
C ALA A 79 11.95 4.32 -11.11
N VAL A 80 10.63 4.49 -11.31
CA VAL A 80 10.09 5.34 -12.37
C VAL A 80 10.46 6.81 -12.14
N TRP A 81 10.29 7.34 -10.94
CA TRP A 81 10.66 8.72 -10.64
C TRP A 81 12.15 9.00 -10.88
N GLN A 82 13.04 8.06 -10.54
CA GLN A 82 14.47 8.17 -10.82
C GLN A 82 14.76 8.44 -12.29
N THR A 83 14.00 7.86 -13.24
CA THR A 83 14.20 8.08 -14.67
C THR A 83 13.81 9.49 -15.13
N LEU A 84 12.96 10.16 -14.37
CA LEU A 84 12.50 11.52 -14.66
C LEU A 84 13.45 12.58 -14.10
N LEU A 85 14.24 12.25 -13.09
CA LEU A 85 15.15 13.19 -12.44
C LEU A 85 16.37 13.50 -13.34
N PRO A 86 16.96 14.70 -13.18
CA PRO A 86 18.21 15.05 -13.85
C PRO A 86 19.35 14.06 -13.51
N ALA A 87 20.24 13.86 -14.48
CA ALA A 87 21.43 13.02 -14.26
C ALA A 87 22.32 13.59 -13.11
N GLY A 88 22.92 12.71 -12.35
CA GLY A 88 23.81 13.07 -11.24
C GLY A 88 23.10 13.43 -9.93
N MET A 89 21.78 13.29 -9.85
CA MET A 89 21.05 13.38 -8.59
C MET A 89 21.23 12.11 -7.71
N ILE A 90 20.76 12.23 -6.47
CA ILE A 90 20.75 11.10 -5.53
C ILE A 90 20.05 9.88 -6.13
N ASN A 91 20.47 8.69 -5.73
CA ASN A 91 19.74 7.46 -6.05
C ASN A 91 18.58 7.28 -5.08
N LEU A 92 17.34 7.48 -5.56
CA LEU A 92 16.14 7.38 -4.73
C LEU A 92 15.95 6.00 -4.09
N GLN A 93 16.60 4.95 -4.63
CA GLN A 93 16.52 3.60 -4.08
C GLN A 93 17.51 3.37 -2.94
N GLU A 94 18.68 3.99 -3.02
CA GLU A 94 19.83 3.69 -2.16
C GLU A 94 20.12 4.78 -1.11
N ASP A 95 19.76 6.04 -1.41
CA ASP A 95 20.03 7.16 -0.50
C ASP A 95 19.25 7.00 0.81
N GLU A 96 19.98 6.85 1.92
CA GLU A 96 19.40 6.60 3.24
C GLU A 96 18.63 7.80 3.77
N THR A 97 19.10 9.03 3.48
CA THR A 97 18.39 10.25 3.89
C THR A 97 17.05 10.35 3.20
N TYR A 98 17.02 10.13 1.89
CA TYR A 98 15.78 10.09 1.13
C TYR A 98 14.81 9.03 1.67
N ARG A 99 15.29 7.82 1.89
CA ARG A 99 14.47 6.72 2.42
C ARG A 99 13.93 7.00 3.82
N SER A 100 14.70 7.67 4.66
CA SER A 100 14.29 8.08 6.01
C SER A 100 13.18 9.13 5.95
N GLU A 101 13.33 10.17 5.11
CA GLU A 101 12.31 11.20 4.94
C GLU A 101 11.04 10.65 4.28
N VAL A 102 11.15 9.75 3.30
CA VAL A 102 10.00 9.02 2.74
C VAL A 102 9.22 8.31 3.85
N LYS A 103 9.89 7.56 4.73
CA LYS A 103 9.23 6.88 5.86
C LYS A 103 8.54 7.85 6.80
N LYS A 104 9.15 9.01 7.04
CA LYS A 104 8.57 10.07 7.88
C LYS A 104 7.32 10.66 7.24
N ILE A 105 7.37 11.02 5.96
CA ILE A 105 6.24 11.56 5.20
C ILE A 105 5.08 10.56 5.18
N VAL A 106 5.36 9.29 4.86
CA VAL A 106 4.35 8.21 4.89
C VAL A 106 3.69 8.12 6.25
N ARG A 107 4.46 8.16 7.33
CA ARG A 107 3.93 8.11 8.70
C ARG A 107 3.12 9.36 9.07
N GLU A 108 3.57 10.55 8.69
CA GLU A 108 2.93 11.82 9.06
C GLU A 108 1.67 12.09 8.24
N LEU A 109 1.72 11.84 6.93
CA LEU A 109 0.57 12.06 6.04
C LEU A 109 -0.36 10.83 5.93
N GLY A 110 0.11 9.64 6.28
CA GLY A 110 -0.73 8.44 6.34
C GLY A 110 -1.50 8.29 7.64
N ARG A 111 -1.01 8.89 8.73
CA ARG A 111 -1.64 8.77 10.04
C ARG A 111 -2.94 9.57 10.11
N GLY A 112 -4.02 8.91 10.55
CA GLY A 112 -5.36 9.51 10.67
C GLY A 112 -6.08 9.72 9.33
N ASN A 113 -5.53 9.20 8.24
CA ASN A 113 -6.10 9.31 6.89
C ASN A 113 -6.64 7.97 6.35
N ALA A 114 -6.65 6.93 7.16
CA ALA A 114 -7.26 5.67 6.74
C ALA A 114 -8.77 5.85 6.62
N VAL A 115 -9.28 5.61 5.41
CA VAL A 115 -10.71 5.70 5.12
C VAL A 115 -11.25 4.31 4.82
N ALA A 116 -12.23 3.85 5.58
CA ALA A 116 -12.88 2.57 5.37
C ALA A 116 -13.69 2.58 4.06
N LYS A 117 -13.64 1.49 3.31
CA LYS A 117 -14.44 1.34 2.09
C LYS A 117 -15.88 0.90 2.43
N GLY A 118 -16.64 1.82 3.00
CA GLY A 118 -18.00 1.58 3.46
C GLY A 118 -18.07 1.00 4.88
N ASP A 119 -19.19 0.36 5.21
CA ASP A 119 -19.34 -0.38 6.48
C ASP A 119 -18.59 -1.70 6.40
N LEU A 120 -17.47 -1.79 7.12
CA LEU A 120 -16.65 -2.99 7.18
C LEU A 120 -16.87 -3.77 8.47
N LEU A 121 -17.14 -3.09 9.58
CA LEU A 121 -17.20 -3.72 10.89
C LEU A 121 -18.31 -4.78 10.95
N THR A 122 -19.52 -4.42 10.51
CA THR A 122 -20.67 -5.33 10.55
C THR A 122 -20.44 -6.61 9.74
N PRO A 123 -20.11 -6.57 8.42
CA PRO A 123 -19.94 -7.79 7.63
C PRO A 123 -18.72 -8.61 8.08
N LEU A 124 -17.62 -7.98 8.46
CA LEU A 124 -16.43 -8.71 8.92
C LEU A 124 -16.68 -9.42 10.27
N THR A 125 -17.42 -8.79 11.18
CA THR A 125 -17.83 -9.43 12.43
C THR A 125 -18.72 -10.64 12.13
N GLN A 126 -19.70 -10.51 11.23
CA GLN A 126 -20.56 -11.63 10.85
C GLN A 126 -19.77 -12.80 10.23
N LEU A 127 -18.75 -12.52 9.44
CA LEU A 127 -17.86 -13.56 8.89
C LEU A 127 -17.06 -14.26 9.99
N SER A 128 -16.52 -13.50 10.93
CA SER A 128 -15.79 -14.03 12.08
C SER A 128 -16.71 -14.90 12.96
N ASP A 129 -17.92 -14.44 13.28
CA ASP A 129 -18.92 -15.17 14.08
C ASP A 129 -19.39 -16.44 13.36
N ALA A 130 -19.41 -16.44 12.04
CA ALA A 130 -19.70 -17.63 11.24
C ALA A 130 -18.53 -18.65 11.20
N GLY A 131 -17.42 -18.34 11.87
CA GLY A 131 -16.27 -19.24 12.02
C GLY A 131 -15.21 -19.13 10.93
N PHE A 132 -15.31 -18.14 10.03
CA PHE A 132 -14.22 -17.86 9.08
C PHE A 132 -13.03 -17.23 9.80
N LYS A 133 -11.82 -17.68 9.45
CA LYS A 133 -10.59 -17.04 9.88
C LYS A 133 -10.25 -15.91 8.92
N LEU A 134 -9.97 -14.72 9.44
CA LEU A 134 -9.72 -13.52 8.65
C LEU A 134 -8.26 -13.10 8.77
N ALA A 135 -7.61 -12.85 7.63
CA ALA A 135 -6.25 -12.33 7.55
C ALA A 135 -6.17 -11.14 6.58
N VAL A 136 -5.13 -10.34 6.72
CA VAL A 136 -4.76 -9.31 5.74
C VAL A 136 -3.41 -9.65 5.12
N LEU A 137 -3.31 -9.51 3.79
CA LEU A 137 -2.07 -9.62 3.01
C LEU A 137 -1.93 -8.41 2.09
N THR A 138 -0.95 -7.55 2.36
CA THR A 138 -0.75 -6.29 1.63
C THR A 138 0.69 -6.11 1.15
N ASN A 139 0.88 -5.25 0.13
CA ASN A 139 2.21 -4.77 -0.30
C ASN A 139 2.71 -3.55 0.48
N ASP A 140 1.92 -3.05 1.41
CA ASP A 140 2.35 -2.08 2.41
C ASP A 140 3.17 -2.75 3.52
N SER A 141 3.80 -1.98 4.41
CA SER A 141 4.44 -2.52 5.60
C SER A 141 3.39 -3.04 6.60
N GLU A 142 3.74 -4.08 7.37
CA GLU A 142 2.85 -4.62 8.41
C GLU A 142 2.43 -3.54 9.41
N GLY A 143 3.39 -2.71 9.85
CA GLY A 143 3.11 -1.64 10.81
C GLY A 143 2.11 -0.60 10.30
N SER A 144 2.26 -0.17 9.04
CA SER A 144 1.33 0.77 8.40
C SER A 144 -0.04 0.12 8.18
N ALA A 145 -0.06 -1.14 7.77
CA ALA A 145 -1.31 -1.88 7.58
C ALA A 145 -2.10 -2.00 8.89
N ARG A 146 -1.44 -2.42 9.97
CA ARG A 146 -2.05 -2.53 11.30
C ARG A 146 -2.58 -1.19 11.76
N GLN A 147 -1.80 -0.12 11.65
CA GLN A 147 -2.22 1.23 12.03
C GLN A 147 -3.48 1.66 11.27
N GLY A 148 -3.53 1.54 9.95
CA GLY A 148 -4.71 1.93 9.16
C GLY A 148 -5.96 1.13 9.52
N LEU A 149 -5.82 -0.17 9.81
CA LEU A 149 -6.93 -1.01 10.25
C LEU A 149 -7.39 -0.69 11.69
N GLU A 150 -6.47 -0.26 12.57
CA GLU A 150 -6.80 0.24 13.90
C GLU A 150 -7.57 1.57 13.84
N GLU A 151 -7.16 2.49 12.96
CA GLU A 151 -7.82 3.78 12.76
C GLU A 151 -9.29 3.62 12.33
N VAL A 152 -9.60 2.60 11.53
CA VAL A 152 -10.99 2.30 11.13
C VAL A 152 -11.67 1.25 12.03
N GLY A 153 -11.01 0.82 13.11
CA GLY A 153 -11.59 0.00 14.18
C GLY A 153 -11.76 -1.50 13.87
N ILE A 154 -11.09 -2.03 12.83
CA ILE A 154 -11.26 -3.43 12.38
C ILE A 154 -10.04 -4.32 12.57
N ALA A 155 -8.89 -3.79 13.02
CA ALA A 155 -7.65 -4.56 13.12
C ALA A 155 -7.79 -5.83 13.97
N HIS A 156 -8.60 -5.77 15.02
CA HIS A 156 -8.83 -6.87 15.97
C HIS A 156 -9.52 -8.10 15.35
N LEU A 157 -10.10 -7.97 14.16
CA LEU A 157 -10.77 -9.06 13.45
C LEU A 157 -9.80 -9.91 12.61
N PHE A 158 -8.57 -9.44 12.41
CA PHE A 158 -7.60 -10.07 11.53
C PHE A 158 -6.40 -10.65 12.28
N GLU A 159 -6.12 -11.92 12.03
CA GLU A 159 -4.94 -12.64 12.50
C GLU A 159 -4.56 -13.71 11.46
N PRO A 160 -3.44 -13.59 10.71
CA PRO A 160 -2.44 -12.51 10.79
C PRO A 160 -2.74 -11.27 9.93
N ILE A 161 -1.96 -10.21 10.16
CA ILE A 161 -1.78 -9.07 9.24
C ILE A 161 -0.36 -9.20 8.70
N ILE A 162 -0.22 -9.40 7.38
CA ILE A 162 1.05 -9.64 6.68
C ILE A 162 1.32 -8.48 5.73
N GLY A 163 2.45 -7.79 5.93
CA GLY A 163 2.99 -6.77 5.02
C GLY A 163 4.13 -7.29 4.15
N ALA A 164 4.58 -6.47 3.20
CA ALA A 164 5.71 -6.80 2.34
C ALA A 164 7.03 -6.98 3.12
N ASP A 165 7.14 -6.40 4.31
CA ASP A 165 8.28 -6.46 5.22
C ASP A 165 8.19 -7.59 6.26
N SER A 166 7.13 -8.39 6.29
CA SER A 166 6.94 -9.52 7.22
C SER A 166 7.78 -10.75 6.89
N GLY A 167 8.71 -10.67 5.92
CA GLY A 167 9.64 -11.77 5.59
C GLY A 167 9.12 -12.82 4.60
N HIS A 168 7.91 -12.64 4.07
CA HIS A 168 7.29 -13.59 3.14
C HIS A 168 7.25 -13.10 1.69
N GLY A 169 7.88 -11.94 1.39
CA GLY A 169 7.83 -11.25 0.10
C GLY A 169 6.49 -10.55 -0.13
N GLY A 170 6.49 -9.59 -1.07
CA GLY A 170 5.28 -8.87 -1.47
C GLY A 170 4.52 -9.60 -2.59
N LYS A 171 3.22 -9.33 -2.71
CA LYS A 171 2.41 -9.83 -3.85
C LYS A 171 3.05 -9.40 -5.18
N PRO A 172 3.15 -10.27 -6.19
CA PRO A 172 2.43 -11.54 -6.38
C PRO A 172 3.14 -12.79 -5.84
N ASP A 173 4.17 -12.67 -4.98
CA ASP A 173 4.82 -13.83 -4.37
C ASP A 173 3.79 -14.60 -3.52
N PRO A 174 3.59 -15.92 -3.74
CA PRO A 174 2.58 -16.68 -3.04
C PRO A 174 2.92 -16.97 -1.58
N ARG A 175 4.16 -16.75 -1.13
CA ARG A 175 4.62 -17.14 0.21
C ARG A 175 3.82 -16.50 1.33
N GLY A 176 3.44 -15.21 1.19
CA GLY A 176 2.59 -14.51 2.16
C GLY A 176 1.22 -15.17 2.30
N LEU A 177 0.58 -15.52 1.18
CA LEU A 177 -0.72 -16.20 1.18
C LEU A 177 -0.62 -17.60 1.79
N LEU A 178 0.41 -18.36 1.42
CA LEU A 178 0.66 -19.70 1.98
C LEU A 178 0.93 -19.65 3.49
N HIS A 179 1.58 -18.58 3.96
CA HIS A 179 1.78 -18.36 5.39
C HIS A 179 0.45 -18.09 6.12
N CYS A 180 -0.45 -17.27 5.56
CA CYS A 180 -1.81 -17.09 6.08
C CYS A 180 -2.55 -18.42 6.16
N CYS A 181 -2.49 -19.25 5.11
CA CYS A 181 -3.10 -20.58 5.10
C CYS A 181 -2.56 -21.46 6.26
N ALA A 182 -1.24 -21.48 6.44
CA ALA A 182 -0.61 -22.27 7.50
C ALA A 182 -1.04 -21.85 8.91
N LEU A 183 -1.06 -20.54 9.19
CA LEU A 183 -1.50 -20.00 10.47
C LEU A 183 -2.99 -20.28 10.72
N HIS A 184 -3.81 -20.25 9.71
CA HIS A 184 -5.23 -20.57 9.80
C HIS A 184 -5.51 -22.09 9.88
N GLY A 185 -4.50 -22.93 9.58
CA GLY A 185 -4.70 -24.38 9.46
C GLY A 185 -5.65 -24.76 8.32
N SER A 186 -5.64 -23.98 7.25
CA SER A 186 -6.45 -24.18 6.03
C SER A 186 -5.56 -24.54 4.84
N ALA A 187 -6.07 -25.39 3.96
CA ALA A 187 -5.41 -25.62 2.67
C ALA A 187 -5.63 -24.41 1.73
N PRO A 188 -4.75 -24.17 0.73
CA PRO A 188 -4.99 -23.14 -0.29
C PRO A 188 -6.35 -23.25 -0.97
N ALA A 189 -6.83 -24.47 -1.22
CA ALA A 189 -8.17 -24.71 -1.80
C ALA A 189 -9.33 -24.34 -0.85
N GLU A 190 -9.07 -24.19 0.46
CA GLU A 190 -10.04 -23.77 1.48
C GLU A 190 -9.91 -22.30 1.84
N THR A 191 -9.05 -21.55 1.13
CA THR A 191 -8.75 -20.14 1.36
C THR A 191 -9.16 -19.32 0.15
N LEU A 192 -9.86 -18.22 0.40
CA LEU A 192 -10.22 -17.22 -0.61
C LEU A 192 -9.41 -15.96 -0.39
N MET A 193 -8.75 -15.46 -1.45
CA MET A 193 -8.15 -14.12 -1.48
C MET A 193 -9.15 -13.13 -2.08
N ILE A 194 -9.35 -12.00 -1.42
CA ILE A 194 -10.31 -10.94 -1.77
C ILE A 194 -9.56 -9.67 -2.08
#